data_2143cce69600a9d57535040b1a081624
#
_entry.id   2143cce69600a9d57535040b1a081624
#
_cell.length_a   1.000
_cell.length_b   1.000
_cell.length_c   1.000
_cell.angle_alpha   90.00
_cell.angle_beta   90.00
_cell.angle_gamma   90.00
#
_symmetry.space_group_name_H-M   'P 1'
#
loop_
_entity.id
_entity.type
_entity.pdbx_description
1 polymer ?
#
loop_
_entity_poly.entity_id
_entity_poly.type
_entity_poly.pdbx_seq_one_letter_code
_entity_poly.pdbx_strand_id
1 'polypeptide(L)'
;LKRPHALALALLTCGALAACSGSDAAIAPENFPTWSNTQVNLVSRTTVGAGVAALTSMRADGALETVAIDLTSGKKLWAQPATMAGRLPGMGVQAPATVETAPDQGVVVALDPAKRGKWNATLMAREARTGKQLWTRPVHSTFGPQRCGKFVCMSEHTALANARMIVLDPLTGKMLWKMPGIAEVEWADDQHVVILRLAANPVVEAYKLKDGKPLWQQPVQAALGNGVDLSGGWAFGVAGDRLVGYIAPYTHPKSGKTSTFGMFSIRMNDGVIDWVRPSVVRVYPSGNPAVSPVVRPVDDEGTYGGFARLDGSTGRVMGQITATQVPGSGWWLAFPSAMNTLGFLKHNAPGTAFDLSSGQATQAKGVRSWSFCVTDPQPLGKAAAGFFSVASLCEFDLATGKRTTEPGAPPAWFTGAQNGWRLWRDEKGALHGIKDATTTLPGMYG
;
A
#
# COMPACT_ATOMS: atom_id res chain seq x y z
N LEU A 1 -14.16 -12.87 -72.65
CA LEU A 1 -14.17 -11.61 -73.38
C LEU A 1 -13.62 -10.48 -72.52
N LYS A 2 -12.45 -9.96 -72.93
CA LYS A 2 -11.87 -8.62 -72.75
C LYS A 2 -11.86 -7.98 -71.34
N ARG A 3 -10.65 -7.94 -70.78
CA ARG A 3 -10.17 -6.90 -69.86
C ARG A 3 -9.99 -5.56 -70.60
N PRO A 4 -10.07 -4.40 -69.92
CA PRO A 4 -8.93 -3.51 -70.01
C PRO A 4 -8.35 -3.09 -68.67
N HIS A 5 -7.06 -2.82 -68.72
CA HIS A 5 -6.18 -2.30 -67.65
C HIS A 5 -6.53 -0.83 -67.36
N ALA A 6 -6.43 -0.46 -66.09
CA ALA A 6 -6.25 0.95 -65.70
C ALA A 6 -5.05 1.06 -64.77
N LEU A 7 -4.02 1.76 -65.23
CA LEU A 7 -2.88 2.25 -64.49
C LEU A 7 -3.39 3.20 -63.36
N ALA A 8 -2.92 2.98 -62.13
CA ALA A 8 -3.01 3.98 -61.09
C ALA A 8 -1.60 4.40 -60.69
N LEU A 9 -1.35 5.69 -60.85
CA LEU A 9 -0.18 6.43 -60.54
C LEU A 9 0.12 6.39 -59.03
N ALA A 10 1.34 5.98 -58.68
CA ALA A 10 1.83 6.08 -57.31
C ALA A 10 2.37 7.52 -57.09
N LEU A 11 1.66 8.28 -56.28
CA LEU A 11 2.16 9.51 -55.68
C LEU A 11 2.91 9.17 -54.40
N LEU A 12 4.23 9.23 -54.45
CA LEU A 12 5.10 9.28 -53.28
C LEU A 12 4.89 10.65 -52.61
N THR A 13 4.19 10.68 -51.50
CA THR A 13 4.25 11.77 -50.53
C THR A 13 5.26 11.38 -49.44
N CYS A 14 6.42 12.02 -49.45
CA CYS A 14 7.34 12.10 -48.33
C CYS A 14 6.60 12.77 -47.15
N GLY A 15 6.01 11.97 -46.28
CA GLY A 15 5.52 12.41 -44.98
C GLY A 15 6.69 12.47 -44.02
N ALA A 16 7.08 13.68 -43.65
CA ALA A 16 8.00 13.92 -42.55
C ALA A 16 7.51 13.21 -41.30
N LEU A 17 8.30 12.25 -40.80
CA LEU A 17 8.19 11.72 -39.45
C LEU A 17 8.53 12.87 -38.50
N ALA A 18 7.54 13.67 -38.14
CA ALA A 18 7.60 14.48 -36.93
C ALA A 18 7.63 13.49 -35.77
N ALA A 19 8.84 13.29 -35.23
CA ALA A 19 9.02 12.69 -33.93
C ALA A 19 8.19 13.54 -32.94
N CYS A 20 7.02 13.08 -32.58
CA CYS A 20 6.32 13.54 -31.40
C CYS A 20 7.18 13.13 -30.20
N SER A 21 8.15 13.95 -29.86
CA SER A 21 8.65 14.04 -28.51
C SER A 21 7.49 14.60 -27.68
N GLY A 22 6.61 13.71 -27.25
CA GLY A 22 5.65 14.01 -26.22
C GLY A 22 6.43 14.37 -24.99
N SER A 23 6.67 15.66 -24.79
CA SER A 23 6.91 16.17 -23.47
C SER A 23 5.65 15.85 -22.68
N ASP A 24 5.70 14.82 -21.85
CA ASP A 24 4.79 14.67 -20.71
C ASP A 24 5.04 15.89 -19.81
N ALA A 25 4.57 17.03 -20.24
CA ALA A 25 4.35 18.17 -19.38
C ALA A 25 3.36 17.64 -18.33
N ALA A 26 3.85 17.38 -17.14
CA ALA A 26 3.02 17.11 -15.99
C ALA A 26 1.96 18.23 -15.98
N ILE A 27 0.73 17.87 -16.31
CA ILE A 27 -0.41 18.79 -16.27
C ILE A 27 -0.46 19.25 -14.81
N ALA A 28 -0.15 20.51 -14.58
CA ALA A 28 -0.26 21.10 -13.27
C ALA A 28 -1.70 20.88 -12.78
N PRO A 29 -1.92 20.54 -11.51
CA PRO A 29 -3.24 20.19 -10.99
C PRO A 29 -4.18 21.39 -10.84
N GLU A 30 -4.04 22.40 -11.68
CA GLU A 30 -4.71 23.71 -11.53
C GLU A 30 -6.24 23.67 -11.59
N ASN A 31 -6.87 22.55 -11.97
CA ASN A 31 -8.32 22.46 -12.12
C ASN A 31 -8.98 21.25 -11.46
N PHE A 32 -8.30 20.53 -10.61
CA PHE A 32 -8.93 19.41 -9.92
C PHE A 32 -9.59 19.88 -8.62
N PRO A 33 -10.83 19.42 -8.32
CA PRO A 33 -11.46 19.69 -7.04
C PRO A 33 -10.55 19.20 -5.91
N THR A 34 -10.16 20.12 -5.03
CA THR A 34 -9.32 19.82 -3.88
C THR A 34 -9.98 20.32 -2.61
N TRP A 35 -9.72 19.61 -1.52
CA TRP A 35 -10.10 20.04 -0.20
C TRP A 35 -9.03 19.69 0.82
N SER A 36 -9.02 20.41 1.94
CA SER A 36 -8.13 20.18 3.07
C SER A 36 -8.92 20.17 4.36
N ASN A 37 -8.67 19.19 5.21
CA ASN A 37 -9.25 19.11 6.55
C ASN A 37 -8.15 19.10 7.59
N THR A 38 -7.95 20.25 8.23
CA THR A 38 -6.96 20.48 9.30
C THR A 38 -7.53 20.20 10.70
N GLN A 39 -8.79 19.83 10.81
CA GLN A 39 -9.44 19.50 12.08
C GLN A 39 -9.17 18.06 12.53
N VAL A 40 -8.57 17.24 11.67
CA VAL A 40 -8.16 15.88 11.98
C VAL A 40 -6.64 15.83 12.16
N ASN A 41 -6.20 15.01 13.10
CA ASN A 41 -4.80 14.60 13.22
C ASN A 41 -4.75 13.09 12.94
N LEU A 42 -4.57 12.76 11.66
CA LEU A 42 -4.62 11.40 11.15
C LEU A 42 -3.46 10.57 11.71
N VAL A 43 -3.76 9.47 12.39
CA VAL A 43 -2.78 8.54 12.97
C VAL A 43 -2.90 7.10 12.46
N SER A 44 -3.91 6.82 11.64
CA SER A 44 -4.09 5.54 10.94
C SER A 44 -4.05 5.73 9.43
N ARG A 45 -4.20 4.65 8.67
CA ARG A 45 -4.63 4.75 7.27
C ARG A 45 -6.09 5.22 7.21
N THR A 46 -6.52 5.72 6.06
CA THR A 46 -7.94 5.93 5.77
C THR A 46 -8.49 4.72 5.02
N THR A 47 -9.73 4.38 5.32
CA THR A 47 -10.51 3.47 4.49
C THR A 47 -11.63 4.24 3.82
N VAL A 48 -11.92 3.90 2.56
CA VAL A 48 -12.89 4.63 1.75
C VAL A 48 -13.99 3.70 1.26
N GLY A 49 -15.21 4.20 1.23
CA GLY A 49 -16.40 3.49 0.77
C GLY A 49 -17.66 4.29 1.03
N ALA A 50 -18.70 4.10 0.22
CA ALA A 50 -19.98 4.77 0.37
C ALA A 50 -19.90 6.32 0.42
N GLY A 51 -18.97 6.89 -0.34
CA GLY A 51 -18.75 8.34 -0.37
C GLY A 51 -18.14 8.91 0.91
N VAL A 52 -17.57 8.07 1.77
CA VAL A 52 -16.98 8.44 3.06
C VAL A 52 -15.52 7.99 3.13
N ALA A 53 -14.68 8.82 3.73
CA ALA A 53 -13.37 8.44 4.22
C ALA A 53 -13.43 8.27 5.74
N ALA A 54 -13.12 7.08 6.23
CA ALA A 54 -13.07 6.80 7.66
C ALA A 54 -11.62 6.56 8.12
N LEU A 55 -11.29 7.08 9.30
CA LEU A 55 -9.92 7.09 9.83
C LEU A 55 -9.92 7.11 11.36
N THR A 56 -8.77 6.81 11.95
CA THR A 56 -8.50 7.10 13.36
C THR A 56 -7.69 8.39 13.47
N SER A 57 -8.21 9.32 14.25
CA SER A 57 -7.59 10.62 14.54
C SER A 57 -7.16 10.66 16.03
N MET A 58 -6.12 11.40 16.32
CA MET A 58 -5.68 11.66 17.69
C MET A 58 -6.01 13.10 18.07
N ARG A 59 -6.77 13.27 19.14
CA ARG A 59 -7.11 14.57 19.71
C ARG A 59 -5.90 15.21 20.40
N ALA A 60 -6.01 16.50 20.69
CA ALA A 60 -4.95 17.23 21.40
C ALA A 60 -4.63 16.67 22.80
N ASP A 61 -5.60 16.05 23.46
CA ASP A 61 -5.43 15.36 24.75
C ASP A 61 -4.84 13.93 24.63
N GLY A 62 -4.48 13.50 23.40
CA GLY A 62 -3.96 12.18 23.13
C GLY A 62 -5.01 11.08 23.00
N ALA A 63 -6.29 11.37 23.21
CA ALA A 63 -7.36 10.39 23.02
C ALA A 63 -7.59 10.09 21.53
N LEU A 64 -7.95 8.85 21.24
CA LEU A 64 -8.27 8.43 19.88
C LEU A 64 -9.76 8.60 19.59
N GLU A 65 -10.07 8.92 18.35
CA GLU A 65 -11.43 8.97 17.83
C GLU A 65 -11.49 8.36 16.41
N THR A 66 -12.56 7.64 16.12
CA THR A 66 -12.93 7.29 14.76
C THR A 66 -13.66 8.46 14.14
N VAL A 67 -13.17 8.94 13.00
CA VAL A 67 -13.74 10.07 12.27
C VAL A 67 -14.19 9.61 10.90
N ALA A 68 -15.37 10.04 10.49
CA ALA A 68 -15.84 9.93 9.12
C ALA A 68 -15.90 11.31 8.46
N ILE A 69 -15.43 11.37 7.23
CA ILE A 69 -15.31 12.58 6.43
C ILE A 69 -16.03 12.33 5.11
N ASP A 70 -16.79 13.31 4.66
CA ASP A 70 -17.39 13.29 3.33
C ASP A 70 -16.27 13.36 2.27
N LEU A 71 -16.21 12.34 1.42
CA LEU A 71 -15.13 12.17 0.47
C LEU A 71 -15.02 13.30 -0.55
N THR A 72 -16.13 13.93 -0.87
CA THR A 72 -16.22 14.97 -1.93
C THR A 72 -15.92 16.38 -1.42
N SER A 73 -16.22 16.64 -0.15
CA SER A 73 -16.08 17.99 0.43
C SER A 73 -15.01 18.09 1.51
N GLY A 74 -14.49 16.96 2.00
CA GLY A 74 -13.56 16.92 3.12
C GLY A 74 -14.17 17.32 4.47
N LYS A 75 -15.49 17.51 4.54
CA LYS A 75 -16.17 17.90 5.79
C LYS A 75 -16.31 16.70 6.72
N LYS A 76 -16.01 16.93 7.99
CA LYS A 76 -16.26 15.95 9.04
C LYS A 76 -17.77 15.72 9.17
N LEU A 77 -18.19 14.47 9.01
CA LEU A 77 -19.57 14.04 9.18
C LEU A 77 -19.85 13.72 10.65
N TRP A 78 -19.00 12.93 11.25
CA TRP A 78 -19.10 12.58 12.68
C TRP A 78 -17.75 12.14 13.24
N ALA A 79 -17.65 12.12 14.56
CA ALA A 79 -16.53 11.56 15.31
C ALA A 79 -17.05 10.82 16.54
N GLN A 80 -16.39 9.73 16.93
CA GLN A 80 -16.73 8.90 18.08
C GLN A 80 -15.45 8.38 18.75
N PRO A 81 -15.46 8.16 20.07
CA PRO A 81 -14.30 7.62 20.75
C PRO A 81 -13.79 6.33 20.10
N ALA A 82 -12.48 6.18 20.03
CA ALA A 82 -11.81 5.00 19.52
C ALA A 82 -10.79 4.46 20.54
N THR A 83 -10.44 3.18 20.38
CA THR A 83 -9.33 2.56 21.11
C THR A 83 -8.47 1.75 20.16
N MET A 84 -7.27 1.46 20.61
CA MET A 84 -6.39 0.54 19.88
C MET A 84 -6.75 -0.91 20.22
N ALA A 85 -6.62 -1.79 19.23
CA ALA A 85 -6.53 -3.22 19.45
C ALA A 85 -5.30 -3.57 20.32
N GLY A 86 -5.22 -4.82 20.79
CA GLY A 86 -4.02 -5.32 21.45
C GLY A 86 -2.80 -5.14 20.54
N ARG A 87 -1.76 -4.49 21.05
CA ARG A 87 -0.57 -4.15 20.25
C ARG A 87 0.36 -5.35 20.12
N LEU A 88 0.77 -5.63 18.89
CA LEU A 88 2.05 -6.24 18.62
C LEU A 88 3.12 -5.15 18.44
N PRO A 89 4.36 -5.36 18.90
CA PRO A 89 5.44 -4.42 18.67
C PRO A 89 5.57 -4.06 17.18
N GLY A 90 5.67 -2.79 16.86
CA GLY A 90 5.79 -2.32 15.47
C GLY A 90 4.45 -2.05 14.75
N MET A 91 3.32 -2.45 15.31
CA MET A 91 2.02 -2.11 14.71
C MET A 91 1.62 -0.66 15.00
N GLY A 92 1.18 0.01 13.94
CA GLY A 92 0.58 1.34 14.04
C GLY A 92 -0.85 1.32 14.59
N VAL A 93 -1.49 2.48 14.60
CA VAL A 93 -2.91 2.62 14.94
C VAL A 93 -3.75 2.02 13.82
N GLN A 94 -4.70 1.17 14.17
CA GLN A 94 -5.58 0.51 13.21
C GLN A 94 -6.55 1.52 12.58
N ALA A 95 -6.77 1.36 11.27
CA ALA A 95 -7.85 2.02 10.57
C ALA A 95 -9.19 1.34 10.89
N PRO A 96 -10.32 2.08 10.86
CA PRO A 96 -11.64 1.44 10.81
C PRO A 96 -11.82 0.69 9.49
N ALA A 97 -12.73 -0.28 9.44
CA ALA A 97 -13.15 -0.91 8.19
C ALA A 97 -14.36 -0.15 7.62
N THR A 98 -14.30 0.23 6.35
CA THR A 98 -15.43 0.82 5.63
C THR A 98 -15.93 -0.18 4.59
N VAL A 99 -17.20 -0.58 4.70
CA VAL A 99 -17.84 -1.55 3.82
C VAL A 99 -19.01 -0.88 3.11
N GLU A 100 -18.98 -0.88 1.81
CA GLU A 100 -20.10 -0.43 0.98
C GLU A 100 -21.13 -1.56 0.89
N THR A 101 -22.38 -1.28 1.20
CA THR A 101 -23.48 -2.24 1.23
C THR A 101 -24.47 -2.04 0.08
N ALA A 102 -24.54 -0.82 -0.44
CA ALA A 102 -25.25 -0.41 -1.65
C ALA A 102 -24.60 0.90 -2.15
N PRO A 103 -24.89 1.36 -3.37
CA PRO A 103 -24.42 2.65 -3.84
C PRO A 103 -24.69 3.76 -2.81
N ASP A 104 -23.65 4.49 -2.40
CA ASP A 104 -23.68 5.57 -1.39
C ASP A 104 -24.18 5.16 0.01
N GLN A 105 -24.33 3.87 0.27
CA GLN A 105 -24.67 3.31 1.57
C GLN A 105 -23.57 2.40 2.08
N GLY A 106 -23.23 2.53 3.35
CA GLY A 106 -22.18 1.70 3.91
C GLY A 106 -22.11 1.77 5.42
N VAL A 107 -21.21 0.98 5.93
CA VAL A 107 -20.97 0.78 7.36
C VAL A 107 -19.50 1.06 7.67
N VAL A 108 -19.26 1.86 8.68
CA VAL A 108 -17.93 2.00 9.30
C VAL A 108 -17.91 1.14 10.55
N VAL A 109 -16.95 0.22 10.61
CA VAL A 109 -16.73 -0.66 11.77
C VAL A 109 -15.40 -0.31 12.42
N ALA A 110 -15.42 0.00 13.68
CA ALA A 110 -14.26 0.47 14.43
C ALA A 110 -14.21 -0.15 15.83
N LEU A 111 -13.10 0.06 16.53
CA LEU A 111 -12.93 -0.35 17.92
C LEU A 111 -13.19 0.86 18.83
N ASP A 112 -14.29 0.82 19.56
CA ASP A 112 -14.60 1.78 20.63
C ASP A 112 -14.02 1.27 21.97
N PRO A 113 -13.74 2.15 22.94
CA PRO A 113 -13.35 1.74 24.27
C PRO A 113 -14.37 0.79 24.90
N ALA A 114 -13.88 -0.25 25.57
CA ALA A 114 -14.74 -1.16 26.28
C ALA A 114 -15.45 -0.45 27.45
N LYS A 115 -16.76 -0.53 27.51
CA LYS A 115 -17.57 0.18 28.52
C LYS A 115 -17.42 -0.39 29.93
N ARG A 116 -17.19 -1.66 30.11
CA ARG A 116 -16.87 -2.38 31.37
C ARG A 116 -16.48 -3.84 31.07
N GLY A 117 -15.58 -4.42 31.83
CA GLY A 117 -15.37 -5.86 31.85
C GLY A 117 -14.06 -6.37 31.27
N LYS A 118 -14.06 -7.64 30.87
CA LYS A 118 -12.90 -8.43 30.50
C LYS A 118 -12.34 -8.13 29.10
N TRP A 119 -13.08 -7.41 28.28
CA TRP A 119 -12.75 -7.16 26.88
C TRP A 119 -11.88 -5.91 26.72
N ASN A 120 -10.95 -5.92 25.78
CA ASN A 120 -10.10 -4.77 25.55
C ASN A 120 -10.75 -3.69 24.67
N ALA A 121 -11.79 -4.05 23.94
CA ALA A 121 -12.53 -3.13 23.08
C ALA A 121 -13.98 -3.56 22.85
N THR A 122 -14.77 -2.66 22.31
CA THR A 122 -16.08 -2.95 21.72
C THR A 122 -16.00 -2.70 20.22
N LEU A 123 -16.22 -3.75 19.44
CA LEU A 123 -16.42 -3.59 18.00
C LEU A 123 -17.75 -2.89 17.78
N MET A 124 -17.73 -1.76 17.09
CA MET A 124 -18.90 -0.90 16.87
C MET A 124 -19.10 -0.68 15.39
N ALA A 125 -20.30 -0.98 14.90
CA ALA A 125 -20.69 -0.64 13.54
C ALA A 125 -21.62 0.57 13.53
N ARG A 126 -21.37 1.47 12.60
CA ARG A 126 -22.13 2.70 12.41
C ARG A 126 -22.47 2.88 10.94
N GLU A 127 -23.64 3.44 10.66
CA GLU A 127 -23.97 3.91 9.32
C GLU A 127 -22.93 4.95 8.91
N ALA A 128 -22.39 4.80 7.68
CA ALA A 128 -21.18 5.49 7.27
C ALA A 128 -21.32 7.03 7.28
N ARG A 129 -22.45 7.57 6.82
CA ARG A 129 -22.65 9.01 6.68
C ARG A 129 -23.18 9.68 7.95
N THR A 130 -24.05 9.02 8.69
CA THR A 130 -24.72 9.62 9.88
C THR A 130 -24.04 9.29 11.21
N GLY A 131 -23.21 8.25 11.26
CA GLY A 131 -22.62 7.75 12.49
C GLY A 131 -23.62 7.03 13.40
N LYS A 132 -24.89 6.81 12.95
CA LYS A 132 -25.88 6.08 13.71
C LYS A 132 -25.38 4.67 14.01
N GLN A 133 -25.42 4.29 15.28
CA GLN A 133 -25.05 2.94 15.72
C GLN A 133 -26.00 1.90 15.14
N LEU A 134 -25.43 0.86 14.53
CA LEU A 134 -26.17 -0.31 14.02
C LEU A 134 -26.10 -1.47 14.99
N TRP A 135 -24.92 -1.89 15.37
CA TRP A 135 -24.70 -2.98 16.32
C TRP A 135 -23.39 -2.82 17.08
N THR A 136 -23.23 -3.61 18.14
CA THR A 136 -22.02 -3.67 18.96
C THR A 136 -21.66 -5.11 19.30
N ARG A 137 -20.37 -5.37 19.51
CA ARG A 137 -19.84 -6.65 19.96
C ARG A 137 -18.61 -6.44 20.86
N PRO A 138 -18.60 -6.94 22.11
CA PRO A 138 -17.38 -6.97 22.91
C PRO A 138 -16.33 -7.88 22.28
N VAL A 139 -15.08 -7.42 22.19
CA VAL A 139 -14.00 -8.17 21.54
C VAL A 139 -12.66 -8.02 22.26
N HIS A 140 -11.81 -9.03 22.09
CA HIS A 140 -10.37 -8.89 22.12
C HIS A 140 -9.86 -9.01 20.70
N SER A 141 -9.11 -8.04 20.19
CA SER A 141 -8.58 -8.05 18.84
C SER A 141 -7.11 -7.66 18.83
N THR A 142 -6.35 -8.25 17.92
CA THR A 142 -4.95 -7.91 17.66
C THR A 142 -4.83 -6.88 16.56
N PHE A 143 -5.56 -7.04 15.45
CA PHE A 143 -5.42 -6.22 14.26
C PHE A 143 -6.58 -5.24 14.02
N GLY A 144 -7.68 -5.37 14.73
CA GLY A 144 -8.90 -4.61 14.47
C GLY A 144 -9.70 -5.17 13.28
N PRO A 145 -10.80 -4.49 12.92
CA PRO A 145 -11.63 -4.89 11.80
C PRO A 145 -10.96 -4.52 10.48
N GLN A 146 -11.12 -5.38 9.48
CA GLN A 146 -10.67 -5.19 8.10
C GLN A 146 -11.84 -5.40 7.14
N ARG A 147 -11.84 -4.67 6.04
CA ARG A 147 -12.77 -4.96 4.95
C ARG A 147 -12.33 -6.25 4.25
N CYS A 148 -13.27 -7.15 4.02
CA CYS A 148 -13.09 -8.32 3.16
C CYS A 148 -14.27 -8.40 2.18
N GLY A 149 -14.06 -7.84 0.99
CA GLY A 149 -15.11 -7.66 0.00
C GLY A 149 -16.28 -6.84 0.58
N LYS A 150 -17.47 -7.45 0.61
CA LYS A 150 -18.70 -6.87 1.18
C LYS A 150 -18.93 -7.20 2.66
N PHE A 151 -17.98 -7.84 3.34
CA PHE A 151 -18.07 -8.25 4.74
C PHE A 151 -16.98 -7.58 5.58
N VAL A 152 -17.01 -7.85 6.88
CA VAL A 152 -15.98 -7.43 7.84
C VAL A 152 -15.25 -8.67 8.33
N CYS A 153 -13.95 -8.67 8.23
CA CYS A 153 -13.07 -9.69 8.79
C CYS A 153 -12.36 -9.15 10.04
N MET A 154 -12.11 -10.01 11.00
CA MET A 154 -11.36 -9.65 12.20
C MET A 154 -10.77 -10.88 12.87
N SER A 155 -9.55 -10.74 13.39
CA SER A 155 -9.00 -11.71 14.34
C SER A 155 -9.39 -11.35 15.76
N GLU A 156 -10.07 -12.26 16.44
CA GLU A 156 -10.45 -12.12 17.85
C GLU A 156 -9.89 -13.26 18.70
N HIS A 157 -9.67 -13.00 20.00
CA HIS A 157 -9.17 -14.00 20.94
C HIS A 157 -9.64 -13.67 22.37
N THR A 158 -9.88 -14.68 23.18
CA THR A 158 -10.05 -14.56 24.63
C THR A 158 -8.78 -15.02 25.37
N ALA A 159 -8.01 -15.90 24.74
CA ALA A 159 -6.66 -16.32 25.06
C ALA A 159 -5.99 -16.74 23.75
N LEU A 160 -4.66 -16.81 23.70
CA LEU A 160 -3.94 -17.22 22.47
C LEU A 160 -4.45 -18.57 21.91
N ALA A 161 -4.75 -19.53 22.79
CA ALA A 161 -5.30 -20.82 22.40
C ALA A 161 -6.69 -20.73 21.74
N ASN A 162 -7.42 -19.63 21.95
CA ASN A 162 -8.76 -19.41 21.42
C ASN A 162 -8.80 -18.36 20.31
N ALA A 163 -7.64 -18.01 19.77
CA ALA A 163 -7.56 -17.07 18.68
C ALA A 163 -8.29 -17.63 17.45
N ARG A 164 -9.05 -16.77 16.79
CA ARG A 164 -9.79 -17.11 15.58
C ARG A 164 -10.01 -15.88 14.71
N MET A 165 -9.98 -16.08 13.41
CA MET A 165 -10.51 -15.12 12.45
C MET A 165 -12.01 -15.35 12.30
N ILE A 166 -12.78 -14.29 12.27
CA ILE A 166 -14.22 -14.28 12.05
C ILE A 166 -14.59 -13.40 10.87
N VAL A 167 -15.64 -13.77 10.18
CA VAL A 167 -16.28 -12.98 9.13
C VAL A 167 -17.67 -12.60 9.58
N LEU A 168 -17.96 -11.30 9.52
CA LEU A 168 -19.19 -10.71 10.02
C LEU A 168 -19.99 -10.06 8.88
N ASP A 169 -21.29 -10.18 8.96
CA ASP A 169 -22.22 -9.35 8.19
C ASP A 169 -22.12 -7.88 8.68
N PRO A 170 -21.84 -6.92 7.80
CA PRO A 170 -21.60 -5.53 8.21
C PRO A 170 -22.83 -4.82 8.77
N LEU A 171 -24.06 -5.22 8.35
CA LEU A 171 -25.30 -4.58 8.76
C LEU A 171 -25.82 -5.10 10.10
N THR A 172 -25.56 -6.37 10.42
CA THR A 172 -26.15 -7.04 11.59
C THR A 172 -25.13 -7.47 12.64
N GLY A 173 -23.83 -7.50 12.30
CA GLY A 173 -22.78 -8.05 13.17
C GLY A 173 -22.85 -9.57 13.36
N LYS A 174 -23.76 -10.26 12.63
CA LYS A 174 -23.87 -11.71 12.69
C LYS A 174 -22.61 -12.36 12.13
N MET A 175 -22.05 -13.28 12.89
CA MET A 175 -20.94 -14.10 12.43
C MET A 175 -21.44 -15.07 11.36
N LEU A 176 -20.84 -14.99 10.17
CA LEU A 176 -21.14 -15.86 9.04
C LEU A 176 -20.37 -17.18 9.17
N TRP A 177 -19.07 -17.08 9.40
CA TRP A 177 -18.18 -18.21 9.63
C TRP A 177 -16.93 -17.77 10.40
N LYS A 178 -16.15 -18.74 10.83
CA LYS A 178 -14.91 -18.55 11.59
C LYS A 178 -13.88 -19.62 11.24
N MET A 179 -12.62 -19.33 11.48
CA MET A 179 -11.51 -20.27 11.39
C MET A 179 -10.54 -20.07 12.58
N PRO A 180 -9.87 -21.13 13.04
CA PRO A 180 -8.92 -21.04 14.15
C PRO A 180 -7.66 -20.26 13.75
N GLY A 181 -7.02 -19.64 14.75
CA GLY A 181 -5.75 -18.93 14.60
C GLY A 181 -5.92 -17.43 14.30
N ILE A 182 -4.79 -16.72 14.36
CA ILE A 182 -4.70 -15.31 14.01
C ILE A 182 -4.34 -15.24 12.54
N ALA A 183 -5.07 -14.41 11.80
CA ALA A 183 -4.83 -14.17 10.40
C ALA A 183 -5.05 -12.70 10.05
N GLU A 184 -4.34 -12.21 9.04
CA GLU A 184 -4.54 -10.91 8.44
C GLU A 184 -5.10 -11.07 7.03
N VAL A 185 -6.03 -10.18 6.64
CA VAL A 185 -6.56 -10.17 5.28
C VAL A 185 -5.58 -9.47 4.38
N GLU A 186 -5.07 -10.19 3.39
CA GLU A 186 -4.12 -9.65 2.42
C GLU A 186 -4.80 -9.20 1.13
N TRP A 187 -5.92 -9.83 0.81
CA TRP A 187 -6.75 -9.46 -0.33
C TRP A 187 -8.16 -10.05 -0.19
N ALA A 188 -9.16 -9.34 -0.71
CA ALA A 188 -10.52 -9.87 -0.86
C ALA A 188 -11.26 -9.19 -2.01
N ASP A 189 -12.11 -9.97 -2.68
CA ASP A 189 -13.16 -9.51 -3.57
C ASP A 189 -14.55 -9.89 -2.97
N ASP A 190 -15.61 -9.82 -3.78
CA ASP A 190 -16.96 -10.17 -3.33
C ASP A 190 -17.19 -11.68 -3.16
N GLN A 191 -16.27 -12.52 -3.62
CA GLN A 191 -16.40 -13.97 -3.63
C GLN A 191 -15.31 -14.67 -2.82
N HIS A 192 -14.11 -14.08 -2.73
CA HIS A 192 -12.92 -14.70 -2.16
C HIS A 192 -12.27 -13.81 -1.11
N VAL A 193 -11.61 -14.45 -0.18
CA VAL A 193 -10.68 -13.79 0.74
C VAL A 193 -9.37 -14.59 0.77
N VAL A 194 -8.26 -13.88 0.67
CA VAL A 194 -6.92 -14.41 0.86
C VAL A 194 -6.36 -13.82 2.15
N ILE A 195 -5.86 -14.69 3.00
CA ILE A 195 -5.33 -14.34 4.31
C ILE A 195 -3.90 -14.86 4.46
N LEU A 196 -3.14 -14.19 5.29
CA LEU A 196 -1.90 -14.71 5.85
C LEU A 196 -2.19 -15.22 7.27
N ARG A 197 -2.08 -16.54 7.48
CA ARG A 197 -2.15 -17.12 8.82
C ARG A 197 -0.83 -16.90 9.54
N LEU A 198 -0.89 -16.24 10.68
CA LEU A 198 0.27 -15.94 11.50
C LEU A 198 0.55 -17.12 12.44
N ALA A 199 1.56 -17.88 12.10
CA ALA A 199 2.03 -19.04 12.86
C ALA A 199 3.56 -19.11 12.73
N ALA A 200 4.19 -20.06 13.48
CA ALA A 200 5.61 -20.34 13.33
C ALA A 200 6.00 -20.70 11.88
N ASN A 201 5.07 -21.34 11.17
CA ASN A 201 5.14 -21.60 9.74
C ASN A 201 3.98 -20.83 9.09
N PRO A 202 4.21 -19.61 8.57
CA PRO A 202 3.14 -18.82 7.99
C PRO A 202 2.60 -19.45 6.71
N VAL A 203 1.27 -19.36 6.53
CA VAL A 203 0.56 -19.95 5.39
C VAL A 203 -0.34 -18.90 4.76
N VAL A 204 -0.26 -18.75 3.45
CA VAL A 204 -1.24 -18.00 2.66
C VAL A 204 -2.39 -18.94 2.32
N GLU A 205 -3.59 -18.52 2.58
CA GLU A 205 -4.80 -19.35 2.44
C GLU A 205 -5.89 -18.58 1.73
N ALA A 206 -6.61 -19.24 0.83
CA ALA A 206 -7.78 -18.67 0.17
C ALA A 206 -9.05 -19.42 0.55
N TYR A 207 -10.12 -18.66 0.71
CA TYR A 207 -11.44 -19.16 1.10
C TYR A 207 -12.53 -18.51 0.25
N LYS A 208 -13.63 -19.25 0.05
CA LYS A 208 -14.86 -18.62 -0.41
C LYS A 208 -15.38 -17.69 0.69
N LEU A 209 -15.58 -16.43 0.34
CA LEU A 209 -15.93 -15.40 1.30
C LEU A 209 -17.31 -15.64 1.96
N LYS A 210 -18.27 -16.20 1.21
CA LYS A 210 -19.64 -16.41 1.66
C LYS A 210 -19.76 -17.44 2.79
N ASP A 211 -19.04 -18.56 2.72
CA ASP A 211 -19.24 -19.73 3.58
C ASP A 211 -17.97 -20.28 4.23
N GLY A 212 -16.82 -19.66 3.95
CA GLY A 212 -15.53 -20.05 4.52
C GLY A 212 -14.98 -21.37 3.99
N LYS A 213 -15.50 -21.88 2.87
CA LYS A 213 -14.94 -23.09 2.26
C LYS A 213 -13.53 -22.84 1.76
N PRO A 214 -12.54 -23.67 2.18
CA PRO A 214 -11.18 -23.52 1.70
C PRO A 214 -11.12 -23.78 0.19
N LEU A 215 -10.28 -23.00 -0.49
CA LEU A 215 -9.98 -23.14 -1.91
C LEU A 215 -8.58 -23.74 -2.09
N TRP A 216 -7.60 -23.11 -1.47
CA TRP A 216 -6.21 -23.55 -1.48
C TRP A 216 -5.46 -23.01 -0.27
N GLN A 217 -4.31 -23.60 0.01
CA GLN A 217 -3.36 -23.12 1.01
C GLN A 217 -1.94 -23.29 0.48
N GLN A 218 -1.07 -22.30 0.78
CA GLN A 218 0.31 -22.30 0.34
C GLN A 218 1.22 -21.87 1.49
N PRO A 219 2.05 -22.76 2.04
CA PRO A 219 3.06 -22.39 3.02
C PRO A 219 4.06 -21.40 2.40
N VAL A 220 4.36 -20.30 3.09
CA VAL A 220 5.35 -19.33 2.61
C VAL A 220 6.73 -19.97 2.46
N GLN A 221 7.03 -20.96 3.28
CA GLN A 221 8.27 -21.76 3.18
C GLN A 221 8.40 -22.53 1.86
N ALA A 222 7.30 -22.88 1.21
CA ALA A 222 7.35 -23.53 -0.09
C ALA A 222 7.86 -22.58 -1.19
N ALA A 223 7.69 -21.28 -1.00
CA ALA A 223 8.24 -20.27 -1.90
C ALA A 223 9.69 -19.89 -1.51
N LEU A 224 9.91 -19.54 -0.27
CA LEU A 224 11.17 -18.92 0.16
C LEU A 224 12.16 -19.89 0.83
N GLY A 225 11.70 -21.09 1.20
CA GLY A 225 12.52 -22.03 1.98
C GLY A 225 12.30 -21.93 3.49
N ASN A 226 13.00 -22.76 4.24
CA ASN A 226 12.90 -22.81 5.70
C ASN A 226 13.48 -21.54 6.35
N GLY A 227 12.98 -21.21 7.54
CA GLY A 227 13.49 -20.09 8.32
C GLY A 227 12.84 -18.73 8.04
N VAL A 228 11.68 -18.73 7.40
CA VAL A 228 10.84 -17.53 7.28
C VAL A 228 10.40 -17.05 8.65
N ASP A 229 10.54 -15.75 8.93
CA ASP A 229 10.07 -15.09 10.14
C ASP A 229 9.39 -13.78 9.78
N LEU A 230 8.13 -13.63 10.19
CA LEU A 230 7.33 -12.45 9.90
C LEU A 230 7.66 -11.22 10.77
N SER A 231 8.56 -11.37 11.76
CA SER A 231 8.96 -10.26 12.64
C SER A 231 9.63 -9.09 11.90
N GLY A 232 10.18 -9.35 10.71
CA GLY A 232 10.71 -8.32 9.81
C GLY A 232 9.64 -7.52 9.08
N GLY A 233 8.41 -8.02 9.09
CA GLY A 233 7.28 -7.48 8.35
C GLY A 233 7.05 -8.20 7.03
N TRP A 234 5.88 -7.95 6.47
CA TRP A 234 5.44 -8.50 5.17
C TRP A 234 4.56 -7.51 4.43
N ALA A 235 4.36 -7.76 3.15
CA ALA A 235 3.39 -7.05 2.34
C ALA A 235 2.88 -7.94 1.21
N PHE A 236 1.62 -7.76 0.86
CA PHE A 236 1.01 -8.38 -0.30
C PHE A 236 0.30 -7.34 -1.17
N GLY A 237 0.23 -7.64 -2.46
CA GLY A 237 -0.50 -6.84 -3.43
C GLY A 237 -0.85 -7.67 -4.65
N VAL A 238 -1.68 -7.12 -5.53
CA VAL A 238 -2.21 -7.85 -6.69
C VAL A 238 -1.63 -7.32 -7.98
N ALA A 239 -1.15 -8.24 -8.83
CA ALA A 239 -0.71 -8.00 -10.19
C ALA A 239 -1.46 -8.94 -11.13
N GLY A 240 -2.53 -8.45 -11.77
CA GLY A 240 -3.43 -9.29 -12.57
C GLY A 240 -4.14 -10.34 -11.69
N ASP A 241 -3.96 -11.62 -12.01
CA ASP A 241 -4.48 -12.77 -11.26
C ASP A 241 -3.46 -13.36 -10.27
N ARG A 242 -2.43 -12.61 -9.93
CA ARG A 242 -1.34 -12.97 -9.01
C ARG A 242 -1.43 -12.19 -7.71
N LEU A 243 -1.26 -12.88 -6.61
CA LEU A 243 -0.91 -12.28 -5.34
C LEU A 243 0.62 -12.22 -5.25
N VAL A 244 1.17 -11.02 -5.21
CA VAL A 244 2.62 -10.78 -5.07
C VAL A 244 2.92 -10.53 -3.62
N GLY A 245 3.74 -11.39 -3.01
CA GLY A 245 4.15 -11.31 -1.62
C GLY A 245 5.59 -10.87 -1.46
N TYR A 246 5.86 -10.15 -0.39
CA TYR A 246 7.18 -9.80 0.09
C TYR A 246 7.28 -10.10 1.58
N ILE A 247 8.33 -10.81 1.97
CA ILE A 247 8.71 -11.03 3.37
C ILE A 247 10.03 -10.31 3.62
N ALA A 248 10.03 -9.39 4.56
CA ALA A 248 11.23 -8.62 4.91
C ALA A 248 12.20 -9.44 5.77
N PRO A 249 13.52 -9.19 5.67
CA PRO A 249 14.50 -9.84 6.51
C PRO A 249 14.30 -9.45 7.98
N TYR A 250 14.48 -10.43 8.87
CA TYR A 250 14.55 -10.24 10.30
C TYR A 250 15.83 -10.84 10.85
N THR A 251 16.66 -10.03 11.51
CA THR A 251 17.84 -10.50 12.19
C THR A 251 17.54 -10.71 13.66
N HIS A 252 17.58 -11.94 14.09
CA HIS A 252 17.26 -12.31 15.46
C HIS A 252 18.28 -11.72 16.44
N PRO A 253 17.88 -10.88 17.40
CA PRO A 253 18.80 -10.08 18.22
C PRO A 253 19.76 -10.92 19.09
N LYS A 254 19.36 -12.12 19.47
CA LYS A 254 20.20 -13.00 20.31
C LYS A 254 21.20 -13.84 19.51
N SER A 255 20.82 -14.31 18.34
CA SER A 255 21.64 -15.21 17.53
C SER A 255 22.39 -14.53 16.41
N GLY A 256 21.99 -13.31 16.04
CA GLY A 256 22.51 -12.61 14.86
C GLY A 256 22.10 -13.25 13.53
N LYS A 257 21.33 -14.35 13.57
CA LYS A 257 20.89 -15.05 12.36
C LYS A 257 19.76 -14.29 11.67
N THR A 258 19.90 -14.04 10.37
CA THR A 258 18.85 -13.46 9.55
C THR A 258 17.91 -14.54 9.05
N SER A 259 16.61 -14.26 9.11
CA SER A 259 15.55 -15.10 8.56
C SER A 259 15.63 -15.22 7.03
N THR A 260 14.95 -16.21 6.48
CA THR A 260 14.72 -16.31 5.04
C THR A 260 13.71 -15.24 4.60
N PHE A 261 14.02 -14.54 3.51
CA PHE A 261 13.25 -13.39 3.03
C PHE A 261 13.30 -13.28 1.51
N GLY A 262 12.43 -12.47 0.95
CA GLY A 262 12.36 -12.24 -0.49
C GLY A 262 10.95 -11.98 -0.99
N MET A 263 10.78 -12.07 -2.30
CA MET A 263 9.50 -11.91 -2.98
C MET A 263 9.07 -13.21 -3.66
N PHE A 264 7.78 -13.37 -3.81
CA PHE A 264 7.17 -14.49 -4.51
C PHE A 264 5.79 -14.10 -5.06
N SER A 265 5.28 -14.92 -5.95
CA SER A 265 3.94 -14.76 -6.48
C SER A 265 3.17 -16.07 -6.39
N ILE A 266 1.91 -15.94 -6.01
CA ILE A 266 0.94 -17.04 -5.92
C ILE A 266 -0.21 -16.74 -6.89
N ARG A 267 -0.57 -17.71 -7.71
CA ARG A 267 -1.73 -17.63 -8.58
C ARG A 267 -3.01 -17.72 -7.74
N MET A 268 -3.89 -16.71 -7.83
CA MET A 268 -5.04 -16.59 -6.92
C MET A 268 -6.12 -17.66 -7.12
N ASN A 269 -6.21 -18.27 -8.29
CA ASN A 269 -7.24 -19.29 -8.57
C ASN A 269 -6.93 -20.67 -7.98
N ASP A 270 -5.65 -21.05 -7.83
CA ASP A 270 -5.25 -22.41 -7.43
C ASP A 270 -4.11 -22.47 -6.40
N GLY A 271 -3.55 -21.34 -6.00
CA GLY A 271 -2.49 -21.27 -5.00
C GLY A 271 -1.10 -21.69 -5.47
N VAL A 272 -0.91 -21.90 -6.77
CA VAL A 272 0.39 -22.32 -7.30
C VAL A 272 1.39 -21.16 -7.24
N ILE A 273 2.59 -21.45 -6.72
CA ILE A 273 3.71 -20.49 -6.75
C ILE A 273 4.18 -20.36 -8.19
N ASP A 274 4.17 -19.16 -8.71
CA ASP A 274 4.46 -18.87 -10.12
C ASP A 274 5.92 -18.43 -10.30
N TRP A 275 6.40 -17.56 -9.42
CA TRP A 275 7.79 -17.14 -9.41
C TRP A 275 8.28 -16.82 -8.00
N VAL A 276 9.59 -16.89 -7.81
CA VAL A 276 10.27 -16.56 -6.55
C VAL A 276 11.50 -15.69 -6.84
N ARG A 277 11.74 -14.71 -5.99
CA ARG A 277 12.93 -13.87 -5.96
C ARG A 277 13.45 -13.84 -4.52
N PRO A 278 14.33 -14.78 -4.16
CA PRO A 278 14.97 -14.79 -2.84
C PRO A 278 15.91 -13.59 -2.69
N SER A 279 16.28 -13.31 -1.44
CA SER A 279 17.27 -12.28 -1.10
C SER A 279 16.92 -10.86 -1.57
N VAL A 280 15.65 -10.56 -1.82
CA VAL A 280 15.18 -9.19 -1.99
C VAL A 280 15.04 -8.56 -0.61
N VAL A 281 15.99 -7.68 -0.27
CA VAL A 281 16.05 -7.05 1.06
C VAL A 281 15.13 -5.85 1.18
N ARG A 282 14.73 -5.25 0.05
CA ARG A 282 13.87 -4.07 -0.01
C ARG A 282 12.96 -4.09 -1.23
N VAL A 283 11.75 -3.65 -1.01
CA VAL A 283 10.81 -3.24 -2.06
C VAL A 283 10.49 -1.76 -1.84
N TYR A 284 10.50 -0.98 -2.89
CA TYR A 284 10.32 0.46 -2.83
C TYR A 284 8.98 0.87 -3.44
N PRO A 285 8.34 1.92 -2.94
CA PRO A 285 7.13 2.46 -3.55
C PRO A 285 7.45 2.99 -4.95
N SER A 286 6.72 2.47 -5.95
CA SER A 286 6.85 2.90 -7.34
C SER A 286 5.53 2.64 -8.08
N GLY A 287 4.63 3.60 -8.08
CA GLY A 287 3.33 3.41 -8.70
C GLY A 287 2.50 2.34 -7.98
N ASN A 288 2.15 1.24 -8.65
CA ASN A 288 1.61 0.04 -8.00
C ASN A 288 2.76 -0.96 -7.77
N PRO A 289 3.22 -1.11 -6.52
CA PRO A 289 4.39 -1.92 -6.22
C PRO A 289 4.20 -3.43 -6.46
N ALA A 290 2.97 -3.93 -6.47
CA ALA A 290 2.71 -5.32 -6.82
C ALA A 290 2.86 -5.56 -8.31
N VAL A 291 2.38 -4.62 -9.13
CA VAL A 291 2.44 -4.71 -10.60
C VAL A 291 3.85 -4.48 -11.11
N SER A 292 4.58 -3.55 -10.51
CA SER A 292 5.87 -3.11 -11.02
C SER A 292 6.85 -2.77 -9.89
N PRO A 293 7.20 -3.74 -9.03
CA PRO A 293 8.06 -3.49 -7.88
C PRO A 293 9.46 -3.05 -8.27
N VAL A 294 9.96 -2.03 -7.60
CA VAL A 294 11.37 -1.68 -7.60
C VAL A 294 12.02 -2.33 -6.39
N VAL A 295 13.00 -3.18 -6.63
CA VAL A 295 13.60 -4.02 -5.59
C VAL A 295 15.09 -3.80 -5.47
N ARG A 296 15.63 -4.08 -4.31
CA ARG A 296 17.06 -4.16 -4.06
C ARG A 296 17.42 -5.55 -3.55
N PRO A 297 18.21 -6.34 -4.28
CA PRO A 297 18.70 -7.62 -3.81
C PRO A 297 19.92 -7.46 -2.87
N VAL A 298 20.21 -8.51 -2.15
CA VAL A 298 21.45 -8.69 -1.38
C VAL A 298 22.00 -10.06 -1.72
N ASP A 299 23.31 -10.19 -1.81
CA ASP A 299 23.97 -11.49 -2.01
C ASP A 299 24.15 -12.24 -0.69
N ASP A 300 24.73 -13.43 -0.76
CA ASP A 300 24.94 -14.31 0.41
C ASP A 300 25.94 -13.72 1.40
N GLU A 301 26.85 -12.85 0.95
CA GLU A 301 27.81 -12.12 1.78
C GLU A 301 27.21 -10.87 2.44
N GLY A 302 25.94 -10.55 2.14
CA GLY A 302 25.25 -9.38 2.68
C GLY A 302 25.55 -8.09 1.92
N THR A 303 26.17 -8.18 0.73
CA THR A 303 26.44 -7.02 -0.13
C THR A 303 25.21 -6.61 -0.89
N TYR A 304 24.86 -5.34 -0.82
CA TYR A 304 23.70 -4.81 -1.52
C TYR A 304 23.96 -4.70 -3.03
N GLY A 305 23.09 -5.31 -3.81
CA GLY A 305 23.05 -5.14 -5.25
C GLY A 305 22.58 -3.74 -5.69
N GLY A 306 22.44 -3.58 -6.98
CA GLY A 306 21.79 -2.40 -7.58
C GLY A 306 20.27 -2.44 -7.37
N PHE A 307 19.56 -1.69 -8.19
CA PHE A 307 18.10 -1.69 -8.18
C PHE A 307 17.56 -2.34 -9.44
N ALA A 308 16.51 -3.13 -9.30
CA ALA A 308 15.83 -3.74 -10.41
C ALA A 308 14.34 -3.42 -10.34
N ARG A 309 13.73 -3.21 -11.50
CA ARG A 309 12.30 -3.17 -11.68
C ARG A 309 11.83 -4.51 -12.18
N LEU A 310 10.83 -5.06 -11.54
CA LEU A 310 10.25 -6.35 -11.93
C LEU A 310 8.87 -6.14 -12.56
N ASP A 311 8.48 -7.08 -13.38
CA ASP A 311 7.09 -7.34 -13.73
C ASP A 311 6.49 -8.22 -12.62
N GLY A 312 5.51 -7.69 -11.90
CA GLY A 312 4.91 -8.39 -10.76
C GLY A 312 4.16 -9.66 -11.15
N SER A 313 3.65 -9.74 -12.38
CA SER A 313 2.94 -10.92 -12.86
C SER A 313 3.87 -12.09 -13.22
N THR A 314 5.09 -11.79 -13.70
CA THR A 314 6.04 -12.81 -14.19
C THR A 314 7.33 -12.91 -13.38
N GLY A 315 7.59 -11.96 -12.48
CA GLY A 315 8.84 -11.86 -11.74
C GLY A 315 10.06 -11.49 -12.61
N ARG A 316 9.88 -11.18 -13.89
CA ARG A 316 11.00 -10.86 -14.79
C ARG A 316 11.55 -9.47 -14.51
N VAL A 317 12.86 -9.33 -14.65
CA VAL A 317 13.51 -8.01 -14.60
C VAL A 317 13.16 -7.25 -15.87
N MET A 318 12.50 -6.12 -15.71
CA MET A 318 12.15 -5.19 -16.80
C MET A 318 13.27 -4.18 -17.07
N GLY A 319 14.07 -3.87 -16.07
CA GLY A 319 15.19 -2.98 -16.17
C GLY A 319 15.95 -2.90 -14.84
N GLN A 320 17.20 -2.48 -14.87
CA GLN A 320 18.04 -2.44 -13.69
C GLN A 320 19.19 -1.44 -13.81
N ILE A 321 19.69 -1.04 -12.66
CA ILE A 321 21.01 -0.40 -12.52
C ILE A 321 21.90 -1.29 -11.64
N THR A 322 23.20 -1.24 -11.88
CA THR A 322 24.18 -2.04 -11.14
C THR A 322 24.49 -1.43 -9.77
N ALA A 323 25.09 -2.22 -8.87
CA ALA A 323 25.53 -1.73 -7.57
C ALA A 323 26.53 -0.55 -7.67
N THR A 324 27.38 -0.55 -8.70
CA THR A 324 28.37 0.51 -8.95
C THR A 324 27.76 1.84 -9.40
N GLN A 325 26.55 1.81 -9.94
CA GLN A 325 25.79 3.01 -10.31
C GLN A 325 25.00 3.61 -9.13
N VAL A 326 24.86 2.87 -8.05
CA VAL A 326 24.18 3.36 -6.84
C VAL A 326 25.11 4.31 -6.11
N PRO A 327 24.71 5.58 -5.88
CA PRO A 327 25.53 6.52 -5.13
C PRO A 327 25.82 6.02 -3.71
N GLY A 328 26.97 6.42 -3.17
CA GLY A 328 27.40 6.07 -1.82
C GLY A 328 26.54 6.65 -0.70
N SER A 329 27.06 6.66 0.52
CA SER A 329 26.35 7.18 1.69
C SER A 329 25.97 8.66 1.55
N GLY A 330 24.87 9.05 2.17
CA GLY A 330 24.34 10.43 2.14
C GLY A 330 23.43 10.75 0.96
N TRP A 331 23.11 9.75 0.11
CA TRP A 331 22.10 9.85 -0.93
C TRP A 331 20.82 9.13 -0.51
N TRP A 332 19.72 9.57 -1.06
CA TRP A 332 18.39 9.04 -0.79
C TRP A 332 17.73 8.61 -2.07
N LEU A 333 16.95 7.56 -1.95
CA LEU A 333 16.14 7.11 -3.05
C LEU A 333 15.02 8.13 -3.29
N ALA A 334 14.89 8.54 -4.55
CA ALA A 334 13.81 9.39 -5.02
C ALA A 334 13.02 8.65 -6.10
N PHE A 335 11.72 8.88 -6.11
CA PHE A 335 10.80 8.28 -7.07
C PHE A 335 10.29 9.36 -8.01
N PRO A 336 10.92 9.52 -9.18
CA PRO A 336 10.42 10.43 -10.19
C PRO A 336 9.00 10.05 -10.63
N SER A 337 8.22 11.04 -11.02
CA SER A 337 6.88 10.83 -11.58
C SER A 337 6.89 10.04 -12.89
N ALA A 338 8.02 10.05 -13.60
CA ALA A 338 8.19 9.25 -14.81
C ALA A 338 8.34 7.77 -14.49
N MET A 339 7.49 6.93 -15.08
CA MET A 339 7.62 5.48 -15.04
C MET A 339 9.00 5.07 -15.56
N ASN A 340 9.60 4.03 -15.01
CA ASN A 340 10.93 3.53 -15.33
C ASN A 340 12.12 4.39 -14.87
N THR A 341 11.90 5.51 -14.20
CA THR A 341 12.99 6.34 -13.71
C THR A 341 13.20 6.13 -12.22
N LEU A 342 14.45 5.95 -11.80
CA LEU A 342 14.89 5.90 -10.42
C LEU A 342 15.79 7.10 -10.15
N GLY A 343 15.49 7.85 -9.11
CA GLY A 343 16.29 9.00 -8.70
C GLY A 343 17.09 8.74 -7.43
N PHE A 344 18.18 9.46 -7.29
CA PHE A 344 18.91 9.57 -6.05
C PHE A 344 19.04 11.05 -5.70
N LEU A 345 18.51 11.40 -4.55
CA LEU A 345 18.46 12.75 -4.04
C LEU A 345 19.60 12.98 -3.05
N LYS A 346 20.25 14.13 -3.18
CA LYS A 346 21.14 14.67 -2.15
C LYS A 346 20.58 16.00 -1.66
N HIS A 347 20.49 16.17 -0.36
CA HIS A 347 19.88 17.37 0.21
C HIS A 347 20.64 18.63 -0.19
N ASN A 348 19.94 19.61 -0.73
CA ASN A 348 20.51 20.89 -1.20
C ASN A 348 21.67 20.74 -2.21
N ALA A 349 21.72 19.66 -2.96
CA ALA A 349 22.70 19.43 -4.01
C ALA A 349 22.05 18.71 -5.21
N PRO A 350 22.63 18.83 -6.41
CA PRO A 350 22.14 18.12 -7.57
C PRO A 350 22.01 16.62 -7.32
N GLY A 351 20.84 16.07 -7.62
CA GLY A 351 20.56 14.65 -7.64
C GLY A 351 20.96 14.02 -8.97
N THR A 352 20.73 12.72 -9.07
CA THR A 352 20.91 11.96 -10.31
C THR A 352 19.69 11.09 -10.57
N ALA A 353 19.41 10.80 -11.82
CA ALA A 353 18.34 9.92 -12.23
C ALA A 353 18.86 8.87 -13.20
N PHE A 354 18.22 7.71 -13.21
CA PHE A 354 18.53 6.61 -14.11
C PHE A 354 17.24 6.11 -14.76
N ASP A 355 17.29 5.88 -16.05
CA ASP A 355 16.29 5.10 -16.75
C ASP A 355 16.53 3.61 -16.44
N LEU A 356 15.59 2.97 -15.77
CA LEU A 356 15.73 1.57 -15.41
C LEU A 356 15.69 0.63 -16.61
N SER A 357 15.09 1.04 -17.73
CA SER A 357 15.02 0.18 -18.93
C SER A 357 16.38 0.07 -19.61
N SER A 358 17.13 1.16 -19.68
CA SER A 358 18.45 1.22 -20.31
C SER A 358 19.61 1.09 -19.30
N GLY A 359 19.36 1.33 -18.01
CA GLY A 359 20.39 1.45 -16.99
C GLY A 359 21.24 2.72 -17.12
N GLN A 360 20.87 3.65 -18.00
CA GLN A 360 21.64 4.86 -18.29
C GLN A 360 21.21 6.03 -17.39
N ALA A 361 22.19 6.88 -17.06
CA ALA A 361 21.87 8.13 -16.40
C ALA A 361 21.01 9.02 -17.32
N THR A 362 20.03 9.67 -16.76
CA THR A 362 19.14 10.60 -17.45
C THR A 362 19.19 11.97 -16.79
N GLN A 363 18.64 12.98 -17.46
CA GLN A 363 18.66 14.34 -16.93
C GLN A 363 17.77 14.45 -15.69
N ALA A 364 18.33 15.05 -14.64
CA ALA A 364 17.60 15.38 -13.42
C ALA A 364 16.82 16.72 -13.51
N LYS A 365 17.12 17.57 -14.50
CA LYS A 365 16.53 18.90 -14.65
C LYS A 365 15.03 18.79 -14.99
N GLY A 366 14.20 19.47 -14.20
CA GLY A 366 12.74 19.44 -14.37
C GLY A 366 12.06 18.15 -13.91
N VAL A 367 12.82 17.22 -13.35
CA VAL A 367 12.27 15.96 -12.83
C VAL A 367 11.78 16.18 -11.40
N ARG A 368 10.46 16.15 -11.22
CA ARG A 368 9.83 16.14 -9.90
C ARG A 368 9.95 14.73 -9.32
N SER A 369 10.40 14.65 -8.11
CA SER A 369 10.67 13.37 -7.45
C SER A 369 10.13 13.36 -6.04
N TRP A 370 9.68 12.20 -5.61
CA TRP A 370 9.18 11.96 -4.26
C TRP A 370 10.24 11.24 -3.43
N SER A 371 10.48 11.71 -2.24
CA SER A 371 11.34 11.08 -1.26
C SER A 371 10.79 11.31 0.14
N PHE A 372 11.38 10.68 1.14
CA PHE A 372 10.93 10.84 2.52
C PHE A 372 11.07 12.30 2.99
N CYS A 373 10.03 12.80 3.69
CA CYS A 373 9.97 14.19 4.19
C CYS A 373 10.88 14.50 5.37
N VAL A 374 11.49 13.50 5.97
CA VAL A 374 12.30 13.68 7.18
C VAL A 374 13.50 14.58 6.90
N THR A 375 13.76 15.49 7.83
CA THR A 375 14.91 16.41 7.78
C THR A 375 16.25 15.69 7.87
N ASP A 376 16.23 14.45 8.41
CA ASP A 376 17.40 13.58 8.50
C ASP A 376 17.06 12.20 7.94
N PRO A 377 17.11 12.05 6.60
CA PRO A 377 16.71 10.83 5.94
C PRO A 377 17.65 9.70 6.28
N GLN A 378 17.08 8.53 6.30
CA GLN A 378 17.84 7.30 6.46
C GLN A 378 18.77 7.14 5.25
N PRO A 379 20.09 7.16 5.40
CA PRO A 379 20.99 6.90 4.30
C PRO A 379 20.68 5.54 3.65
N LEU A 380 20.93 5.44 2.33
CA LEU A 380 20.95 4.15 1.67
C LEU A 380 21.83 3.20 2.46
N GLY A 381 21.30 2.09 2.97
CA GLY A 381 22.03 1.11 3.80
C GLY A 381 21.69 1.11 5.28
N LYS A 382 21.04 2.12 5.84
CA LYS A 382 20.37 1.94 7.13
C LYS A 382 18.95 1.41 6.91
N ALA A 383 18.55 0.48 7.75
CA ALA A 383 17.21 -0.03 7.74
C ALA A 383 16.26 1.15 7.92
N ALA A 384 15.58 1.59 6.85
CA ALA A 384 14.39 2.38 7.03
C ALA A 384 13.51 1.55 7.99
N ALA A 385 12.96 2.21 8.99
CA ALA A 385 11.91 1.60 9.79
C ALA A 385 10.95 0.92 8.83
N GLY A 386 10.62 -0.32 9.08
CA GLY A 386 10.09 -1.33 8.18
C GLY A 386 9.21 -0.88 7.02
N PHE A 387 8.98 -1.76 6.12
CA PHE A 387 8.12 -1.64 4.95
C PHE A 387 6.75 -0.94 5.21
N PHE A 388 6.30 -0.95 6.45
CA PHE A 388 5.09 -0.32 6.97
C PHE A 388 5.33 0.99 7.70
N SER A 389 6.55 1.51 7.74
CA SER A 389 6.72 2.84 8.33
C SER A 389 6.03 3.84 7.40
N VAL A 390 5.05 4.43 7.97
CA VAL A 390 4.22 5.48 7.43
C VAL A 390 5.05 6.76 7.37
N ALA A 391 6.08 6.75 6.55
CA ALA A 391 6.92 7.91 6.33
C ALA A 391 6.22 8.83 5.34
N SER A 392 6.05 10.08 5.71
CA SER A 392 5.56 11.11 4.80
C SER A 392 6.50 11.24 3.61
N LEU A 393 5.96 11.30 2.40
CA LEU A 393 6.71 11.63 1.20
C LEU A 393 6.57 13.11 0.88
N CYS A 394 7.67 13.73 0.56
CA CYS A 394 7.74 15.10 0.09
C CYS A 394 8.20 15.14 -1.35
N GLU A 395 7.81 16.19 -2.04
CA GLU A 395 8.28 16.46 -3.38
C GLU A 395 9.58 17.27 -3.37
N PHE A 396 10.48 16.88 -4.25
CA PHE A 396 11.78 17.54 -4.45
C PHE A 396 12.02 17.79 -5.92
N ASP A 397 12.68 18.90 -6.21
CA ASP A 397 13.36 19.09 -7.48
C ASP A 397 14.67 18.29 -7.46
N LEU A 398 14.74 17.26 -8.28
CA LEU A 398 15.90 16.37 -8.30
C LEU A 398 17.18 17.09 -8.76
N ALA A 399 17.07 18.12 -9.62
CA ALA A 399 18.24 18.85 -10.11
C ALA A 399 18.92 19.71 -9.04
N THR A 400 18.17 20.14 -8.05
CA THR A 400 18.69 21.02 -6.99
C THR A 400 18.74 20.35 -5.62
N GLY A 401 18.05 19.22 -5.46
CA GLY A 401 17.89 18.55 -4.16
C GLY A 401 17.06 19.36 -3.16
N LYS A 402 16.37 20.39 -3.62
CA LYS A 402 15.51 21.22 -2.77
C LYS A 402 14.10 20.69 -2.76
N ARG A 403 13.47 20.76 -1.58
CA ARG A 403 12.05 20.50 -1.45
C ARG A 403 11.28 21.58 -2.22
N THR A 404 10.34 21.16 -3.05
CA THR A 404 9.45 22.07 -3.74
C THR A 404 8.39 22.56 -2.78
N THR A 405 8.22 23.90 -2.71
CA THR A 405 7.27 24.57 -1.80
C THR A 405 6.06 25.08 -2.56
N GLU A 406 5.73 24.51 -3.71
CA GLU A 406 4.58 24.98 -4.48
C GLU A 406 3.29 24.88 -3.67
N PRO A 407 2.48 25.94 -3.63
CA PRO A 407 1.16 25.90 -3.02
C PRO A 407 0.31 24.83 -3.72
N GLY A 408 -0.15 23.84 -3.00
CA GLY A 408 -1.01 22.79 -3.52
C GLY A 408 -0.34 21.48 -3.92
N ALA A 409 1.01 21.39 -3.89
CA ALA A 409 1.69 20.11 -3.93
C ALA A 409 1.83 19.58 -2.49
N PRO A 410 0.93 18.72 -2.02
CA PRO A 410 1.04 18.23 -0.66
C PRO A 410 2.16 17.21 -0.58
N PRO A 411 2.80 17.11 0.58
CA PRO A 411 3.63 15.97 0.90
C PRO A 411 2.74 14.74 0.74
N ALA A 412 3.03 13.93 -0.25
CA ALA A 412 2.14 12.85 -0.62
C ALA A 412 2.38 11.66 0.30
N TRP A 413 1.63 11.59 1.34
CA TRP A 413 1.38 10.33 1.96
C TRP A 413 -0.04 9.89 1.59
N PHE A 414 -0.07 9.03 0.60
CA PHE A 414 -1.30 8.45 0.10
C PHE A 414 -1.93 7.52 1.15
N THR A 415 -3.17 7.75 1.48
CA THR A 415 -3.85 7.02 2.54
C THR A 415 -5.11 6.29 2.08
N GLY A 416 -5.62 6.56 0.88
CA GLY A 416 -6.79 5.88 0.33
C GLY A 416 -7.26 6.49 -0.98
N ALA A 417 -8.03 5.71 -1.78
CA ALA A 417 -8.66 6.15 -3.02
C ALA A 417 -10.02 5.50 -3.24
N GLN A 418 -10.97 6.26 -3.78
CA GLN A 418 -12.25 5.78 -4.28
C GLN A 418 -12.88 6.80 -5.24
N ASN A 419 -13.54 6.31 -6.29
CA ASN A 419 -14.33 7.14 -7.23
C ASN A 419 -13.54 8.32 -7.81
N GLY A 420 -12.25 8.12 -8.11
CA GLY A 420 -11.36 9.15 -8.62
C GLY A 420 -10.82 10.12 -7.57
N TRP A 421 -11.26 10.01 -6.31
CA TRP A 421 -10.67 10.74 -5.20
C TRP A 421 -9.44 10.01 -4.68
N ARG A 422 -8.39 10.79 -4.38
CA ARG A 422 -7.18 10.35 -3.70
C ARG A 422 -6.98 11.16 -2.45
N LEU A 423 -6.62 10.48 -1.37
CA LEU A 423 -6.44 11.07 -0.07
C LEU A 423 -4.98 10.96 0.35
N TRP A 424 -4.44 12.01 0.93
CA TRP A 424 -3.12 12.00 1.50
C TRP A 424 -3.07 12.78 2.82
N ARG A 425 -2.07 12.48 3.60
CA ARG A 425 -1.78 13.15 4.87
C ARG A 425 -0.59 14.09 4.69
N ASP A 426 -0.64 15.26 5.28
CA ASP A 426 0.53 16.12 5.42
C ASP A 426 1.36 15.80 6.67
N GLU A 427 2.48 16.49 6.83
CA GLU A 427 3.39 16.32 7.97
C GLU A 427 2.74 16.63 9.32
N LYS A 428 1.73 17.49 9.33
CA LYS A 428 0.98 17.88 10.53
C LYS A 428 -0.17 16.94 10.86
N GLY A 429 -0.41 15.95 10.03
CA GLY A 429 -1.50 14.99 10.20
C GLY A 429 -2.83 15.43 9.58
N ALA A 430 -2.89 16.57 8.89
CA ALA A 430 -4.08 17.00 8.19
C ALA A 430 -4.36 16.09 6.97
N LEU A 431 -5.63 15.91 6.66
CA LEU A 431 -6.08 15.12 5.53
C LEU A 431 -6.44 16.02 4.35
N HIS A 432 -5.99 15.62 3.19
CA HIS A 432 -6.27 16.31 1.93
C HIS A 432 -6.89 15.35 0.92
N GLY A 433 -7.74 15.87 0.04
CA GLY A 433 -8.34 15.13 -1.05
C GLY A 433 -8.19 15.84 -2.39
N ILE A 434 -7.88 15.09 -3.43
CA ILE A 434 -7.86 15.55 -4.81
C ILE A 434 -8.71 14.60 -5.65
N LYS A 435 -9.50 15.16 -6.55
CA LYS A 435 -10.22 14.39 -7.56
C LYS A 435 -9.40 14.37 -8.84
N ASP A 436 -8.62 13.34 -9.03
CA ASP A 436 -7.82 13.12 -10.21
C ASP A 436 -7.76 11.64 -10.55
N ALA A 437 -8.17 11.28 -11.74
CA ALA A 437 -8.14 9.92 -12.24
C ALA A 437 -6.79 9.54 -12.87
N THR A 438 -5.93 10.51 -13.16
CA THR A 438 -4.74 10.33 -14.02
C THR A 438 -3.41 10.44 -13.28
N THR A 439 -3.35 11.15 -12.15
CA THR A 439 -2.10 11.34 -11.43
C THR A 439 -1.69 10.05 -10.73
N THR A 440 -0.65 9.43 -11.21
CA THR A 440 0.06 8.37 -10.50
C THR A 440 0.92 8.97 -9.40
N LEU A 441 0.35 9.17 -8.23
CA LEU A 441 1.17 9.35 -7.04
C LEU A 441 1.87 8.01 -6.75
N PRO A 442 3.15 8.03 -6.32
CA PRO A 442 3.80 6.80 -5.90
C PRO A 442 2.95 6.17 -4.80
N GLY A 443 2.29 5.07 -5.15
CA GLY A 443 1.49 4.30 -4.20
C GLY A 443 2.44 3.68 -3.20
N MET A 444 2.25 3.96 -1.93
CA MET A 444 2.72 3.05 -0.91
C MET A 444 1.75 1.86 -0.89
N TYR A 445 2.27 0.65 -0.69
CA TYR A 445 1.45 -0.52 -0.42
C TYR A 445 0.45 -0.17 0.67
N GLY A 446 -0.79 -0.22 0.37
CA GLY A 446 -1.83 0.02 1.31
C GLY A 446 -3.00 -0.86 1.07
#